data_e68e33b287a3e49682067e94dccce614
#
_entry.id   e68e33b287a3e49682067e94dccce614
#
_cell.length_a   1.000
_cell.length_b   1.000
_cell.length_c   1.000
_cell.angle_alpha   90.00
_cell.angle_beta   90.00
_cell.angle_gamma   90.00
#
_symmetry.space_group_name_H-M   'P 1'
#
loop_
_entity.id
_entity.type
_entity.pdbx_description
1 polymer ?
#
loop_
_entity_poly.entity_id
_entity_poly.type
_entity_poly.pdbx_seq_one_letter_code
_entity_poly.pdbx_strand_id
1 'polypeptide(L)'
;MAPAAFDTLMRHLSLTNTSLSDYDQILTGDLSAAGFALFKDLLKQQGYASLEMLDDCGLLIYDRSRQPVFCGGSGSACAMCVTIAHVFEQMRTGQLDRVL
;
A
#
# COMPACT_ATOMS: atom_id res chain seq x y z
N MET A 1 5.91 -4.59 11.59
CA MET A 1 4.73 -4.34 10.72
C MET A 1 4.97 -4.79 9.27
N ALA A 2 6.07 -4.42 8.63
CA ALA A 2 6.33 -4.83 7.25
C ALA A 2 6.33 -6.34 7.02
N PRO A 3 6.98 -7.18 7.86
CA PRO A 3 6.89 -8.64 7.71
C PRO A 3 5.46 -9.18 7.83
N ALA A 4 4.65 -8.62 8.71
CA ALA A 4 3.26 -9.04 8.88
C ALA A 4 2.41 -8.65 7.65
N ALA A 5 2.61 -7.46 7.10
CA ALA A 5 1.96 -7.03 5.87
C ALA A 5 2.35 -7.94 4.69
N PHE A 6 3.62 -8.27 4.60
CA PHE A 6 4.13 -9.19 3.58
C PHE A 6 3.47 -10.58 3.70
N ASP A 7 3.45 -11.17 4.91
CA ASP A 7 2.84 -12.48 5.13
C ASP A 7 1.35 -12.47 4.79
N THR A 8 0.64 -11.41 5.20
CA THR A 8 -0.79 -11.24 4.89
C THR A 8 -1.04 -11.18 3.38
N LEU A 9 -0.24 -10.41 2.66
CA LEU A 9 -0.35 -10.30 1.20
C LEU A 9 -0.09 -11.65 0.53
N MET A 10 0.97 -12.34 0.91
CA MET A 10 1.30 -13.65 0.34
C MET A 10 0.19 -14.67 0.58
N ARG A 11 -0.35 -14.71 1.78
CA ARG A 11 -1.49 -15.59 2.10
C ARG A 11 -2.73 -15.25 1.29
N HIS A 12 -3.03 -13.97 1.16
CA HIS A 12 -4.18 -13.52 0.36
C HIS A 12 -4.05 -13.97 -1.10
N LEU A 13 -2.90 -13.69 -1.73
CA LEU A 13 -2.68 -14.09 -3.12
C LEU A 13 -2.77 -15.59 -3.32
N SER A 14 -2.24 -16.38 -2.38
CA SER A 14 -2.32 -17.83 -2.43
C SER A 14 -3.76 -18.35 -2.26
N LEU A 15 -4.47 -17.84 -1.25
CA LEU A 15 -5.84 -18.31 -0.95
C LEU A 15 -6.85 -17.90 -2.02
N THR A 16 -6.67 -16.76 -2.66
CA THR A 16 -7.56 -16.28 -3.72
C THR A 16 -7.11 -16.69 -5.12
N ASN A 17 -5.96 -17.32 -5.24
CA ASN A 17 -5.35 -17.69 -6.51
C ASN A 17 -5.20 -16.45 -7.44
N THR A 18 -4.77 -15.33 -6.86
CA THR A 18 -4.52 -14.08 -7.58
C THR A 18 -3.03 -13.72 -7.54
N SER A 19 -2.64 -12.77 -8.37
CA SER A 19 -1.28 -12.22 -8.40
C SER A 19 -1.31 -10.70 -8.18
N LEU A 20 -0.14 -10.09 -7.99
CA LEU A 20 -0.04 -8.63 -7.82
C LEU A 20 -0.62 -7.88 -9.03
N SER A 21 -0.44 -8.43 -10.24
CA SER A 21 -0.93 -7.82 -11.47
C SER A 21 -2.45 -7.84 -11.62
N ASP A 22 -3.17 -8.60 -10.79
CA ASP A 22 -4.63 -8.62 -10.79
C ASP A 22 -5.23 -7.37 -10.12
N TYR A 23 -4.41 -6.58 -9.46
CA TYR A 23 -4.85 -5.37 -8.75
C TYR A 23 -4.29 -4.12 -9.41
N ASP A 24 -5.11 -3.08 -9.51
CA ASP A 24 -4.69 -1.76 -9.99
C ASP A 24 -3.87 -1.04 -8.93
N GLN A 25 -4.22 -1.25 -7.66
CA GLN A 25 -3.49 -0.71 -6.53
C GLN A 25 -3.57 -1.65 -5.33
N ILE A 26 -2.46 -1.75 -4.60
CA ILE A 26 -2.35 -2.49 -3.34
C ILE A 26 -1.83 -1.50 -2.30
N LEU A 27 -2.61 -1.30 -1.24
CA LEU A 27 -2.32 -0.29 -0.23
C LEU A 27 -2.01 -0.92 1.12
N THR A 28 -0.91 -0.49 1.72
CA THR A 28 -0.66 -0.72 3.14
C THR A 28 -1.22 0.45 3.96
N GLY A 29 -1.58 0.19 5.21
CA GLY A 29 -2.28 1.18 6.03
C GLY A 29 -1.42 2.35 6.46
N ASP A 30 -0.28 2.06 7.05
CA ASP A 30 0.72 3.04 7.47
C ASP A 30 1.96 2.29 7.96
N LEU A 31 2.79 1.86 7.02
CA LEU A 31 4.08 1.24 7.32
C LEU A 31 5.17 2.28 7.53
N SER A 32 4.90 3.53 7.20
CA SER A 32 5.86 4.63 7.08
C SER A 32 6.88 4.40 5.96
N ALA A 33 7.74 5.37 5.73
CA ALA A 33 8.72 5.28 4.65
C ALA A 33 9.68 4.10 4.83
N ALA A 34 10.19 3.90 6.05
CA ALA A 34 11.12 2.82 6.35
C ALA A 34 10.46 1.44 6.26
N GLY A 35 9.27 1.30 6.84
CA GLY A 35 8.52 0.04 6.78
C GLY A 35 8.06 -0.31 5.37
N PHE A 36 7.63 0.67 4.59
CA PHE A 36 7.23 0.45 3.21
C PHE A 36 8.41 0.05 2.31
N ALA A 37 9.59 0.65 2.52
CA ALA A 37 10.81 0.23 1.82
C ALA A 37 11.15 -1.23 2.13
N LEU A 38 11.10 -1.62 3.40
CA LEU A 38 11.33 -3.01 3.80
C LEU A 38 10.30 -3.96 3.19
N PHE A 39 9.04 -3.58 3.17
CA PHE A 39 7.97 -4.37 2.55
C PHE A 39 8.25 -4.63 1.06
N LYS A 40 8.66 -3.59 0.32
CA LYS A 40 9.05 -3.74 -1.09
C LYS A 40 10.27 -4.64 -1.26
N ASP A 41 11.25 -4.54 -0.37
CA ASP A 41 12.44 -5.40 -0.43
C ASP A 41 12.10 -6.87 -0.19
N LEU A 42 11.19 -7.17 0.72
CA LEU A 42 10.70 -8.53 0.95
C LEU A 42 10.04 -9.10 -0.30
N LEU A 43 9.25 -8.30 -1.00
CA LEU A 43 8.63 -8.71 -2.27
C LEU A 43 9.67 -8.95 -3.36
N LYS A 44 10.68 -8.10 -3.47
CA LYS A 44 11.77 -8.29 -4.43
C LYS A 44 12.54 -9.58 -4.16
N GLN A 45 12.77 -9.93 -2.90
CA GLN A 45 13.42 -11.18 -2.52
C GLN A 45 12.61 -12.42 -2.93
N GLN A 46 11.29 -12.29 -3.04
CA GLN A 46 10.42 -13.35 -3.56
C GLN A 46 10.34 -13.41 -5.09
N GLY A 47 11.05 -12.52 -5.78
CA GLY A 47 11.11 -12.52 -7.24
C GLY A 47 10.14 -11.56 -7.93
N TYR A 48 9.41 -10.74 -7.19
CA TYR A 48 8.54 -9.73 -7.78
C TYR A 48 9.36 -8.55 -8.29
N ALA A 49 9.31 -8.29 -9.60
CA ALA A 49 10.10 -7.23 -10.23
C ALA A 49 9.32 -5.92 -10.37
N SER A 50 8.02 -5.99 -10.70
CA SER A 50 7.18 -4.81 -10.89
C SER A 50 6.32 -4.57 -9.66
N LEU A 51 6.55 -3.46 -8.97
CA LEU A 51 5.88 -3.09 -7.72
C LEU A 51 5.19 -1.72 -7.83
N GLU A 52 4.85 -1.30 -9.03
CA GLU A 52 4.26 0.02 -9.31
C GLU A 52 2.86 0.18 -8.72
N MET A 53 2.13 -0.93 -8.53
CA MET A 53 0.80 -0.92 -7.94
C MET A 53 0.80 -0.74 -6.42
N LEU A 54 1.97 -0.82 -5.79
CA LEU A 54 2.08 -0.73 -4.33
C LEU A 54 2.16 0.71 -3.87
N ASP A 55 1.42 1.02 -2.81
CA ASP A 55 1.52 2.31 -2.13
C ASP A 55 1.21 2.16 -0.64
N ASP A 56 1.38 3.23 0.12
CA ASP A 56 1.15 3.24 1.56
C ASP A 56 0.32 4.45 1.95
N CYS A 57 -0.78 4.23 2.67
CA CYS A 57 -1.70 5.29 3.06
C CYS A 57 -1.02 6.38 3.88
N GLY A 58 -0.08 6.01 4.76
CA GLY A 58 0.68 6.99 5.54
C GLY A 58 1.58 7.88 4.68
N LEU A 59 2.07 7.38 3.55
CA LEU A 59 2.86 8.16 2.61
C LEU A 59 2.01 9.01 1.69
N LEU A 60 0.79 8.56 1.38
CA LEU A 60 -0.14 9.30 0.51
C LEU A 60 -0.76 10.51 1.21
N ILE A 61 -1.01 10.42 2.53
CA ILE A 61 -1.72 11.46 3.26
C ILE A 61 -0.86 12.70 3.55
N TYR A 62 0.48 12.55 3.59
CA TYR A 62 1.39 13.64 3.93
C TYR A 62 2.40 13.93 2.82
N ASP A 63 2.68 15.21 2.62
CA ASP A 63 3.83 15.65 1.81
C ASP A 63 5.07 15.75 2.71
N ARG A 64 5.90 14.72 2.71
CA ARG A 64 7.09 14.63 3.56
C ARG A 64 8.15 15.67 3.25
N SER A 65 8.12 16.25 2.05
CA SER A 65 9.07 17.30 1.66
C SER A 65 8.68 18.68 2.23
N ARG A 66 7.41 18.86 2.59
CA ARG A 66 6.85 20.12 3.03
C ARG A 66 6.32 20.12 4.47
N GLN A 67 6.05 18.95 5.01
CA GLN A 67 5.47 18.78 6.35
C GLN A 67 6.46 18.05 7.26
N PRO A 68 6.61 18.46 8.53
CA PRO A 68 7.57 17.84 9.45
C PRO A 68 6.99 16.54 10.06
N VAL A 69 6.72 15.56 9.23
CA VAL A 69 6.14 14.27 9.63
C VAL A 69 7.14 13.12 9.58
N PHE A 70 8.40 13.43 9.32
CA PHE A 70 9.50 12.45 9.29
C PHE A 70 9.22 11.27 8.35
N CYS A 71 8.93 10.09 8.91
CA CYS A 71 8.66 8.87 8.13
C CYS A 71 7.26 8.79 7.54
N GLY A 72 6.36 9.67 7.91
CA GLY A 72 4.98 9.67 7.39
C GLY A 72 3.94 9.52 8.48
N GLY A 73 2.85 8.94 8.18
CA GLY A 73 1.56 8.87 8.81
C GLY A 73 1.38 8.80 10.32
N SER A 74 0.13 8.74 10.72
CA SER A 74 -0.29 8.85 12.12
C SER A 74 -1.04 7.61 12.63
N GLY A 75 -0.82 6.46 12.00
CA GLY A 75 -1.40 5.20 12.43
C GLY A 75 -2.67 4.80 11.70
N SER A 76 -3.56 4.09 12.39
CA SER A 76 -4.72 3.41 11.78
C SER A 76 -5.70 4.34 11.05
N ALA A 77 -5.78 5.61 11.44
CA ALA A 77 -6.64 6.58 10.79
C ALA A 77 -6.25 6.86 9.33
N CYS A 78 -4.97 6.70 8.99
CA CYS A 78 -4.48 6.94 7.62
C CYS A 78 -5.18 6.06 6.60
N ALA A 79 -5.33 4.77 6.89
CA ALA A 79 -6.00 3.84 5.98
C ALA A 79 -7.44 4.26 5.70
N MET A 80 -8.18 4.62 6.73
CA MET A 80 -9.57 5.06 6.61
C MET A 80 -9.68 6.34 5.79
N CYS A 81 -8.89 7.36 6.11
CA CYS A 81 -8.93 8.65 5.43
C CYS A 81 -8.58 8.52 3.95
N VAL A 82 -7.51 7.80 3.62
CA VAL A 82 -7.07 7.61 2.23
C VAL A 82 -8.10 6.78 1.45
N THR A 83 -8.63 5.72 2.05
CA THR A 83 -9.63 4.88 1.37
C THR A 83 -10.86 5.69 1.00
N ILE A 84 -11.41 6.45 1.93
CA ILE A 84 -12.65 7.22 1.70
C ILE A 84 -12.40 8.39 0.76
N ALA A 85 -11.38 9.21 1.03
CA ALA A 85 -11.17 10.47 0.33
C ALA A 85 -10.49 10.32 -1.03
N HIS A 86 -9.63 9.31 -1.18
CA HIS A 86 -8.79 9.16 -2.38
C HIS A 86 -9.18 7.93 -3.20
N VAL A 87 -9.17 6.75 -2.58
CA VAL A 87 -9.36 5.48 -3.30
C VAL A 87 -10.79 5.39 -3.87
N PHE A 88 -11.80 5.64 -3.07
CA PHE A 88 -13.18 5.56 -3.53
C PHE A 88 -13.47 6.60 -4.62
N GLU A 89 -12.87 7.77 -4.54
CA GLU A 89 -13.02 8.79 -5.59
C GLU A 89 -12.38 8.31 -6.90
N GLN A 90 -11.19 7.71 -6.85
CA GLN A 90 -10.55 7.16 -8.05
C GLN A 90 -11.33 5.98 -8.63
N MET A 91 -11.94 5.15 -7.78
CA MET A 91 -12.83 4.08 -8.24
C MET A 91 -14.10 4.65 -8.89
N ARG A 92 -14.68 5.69 -8.31
CA ARG A 92 -15.87 6.35 -8.85
C ARG A 92 -15.62 6.94 -10.23
N THR A 93 -14.43 7.51 -10.46
CA THR A 93 -14.07 8.11 -11.76
C THR A 93 -13.52 7.11 -12.78
N GLY A 94 -13.40 5.83 -12.41
CA GLY A 94 -12.91 4.78 -13.30
C GLY A 94 -11.39 4.68 -13.40
N GLN A 95 -10.64 5.41 -12.58
CA GLN A 95 -9.17 5.34 -12.59
C GLN A 95 -8.65 4.06 -11.91
N LEU A 96 -9.36 3.57 -10.92
CA LEU A 96 -9.07 2.30 -10.23
C LEU A 96 -10.31 1.41 -10.27
N ASP A 97 -10.11 0.11 -10.47
CA ASP A 97 -11.16 -0.88 -10.48
C ASP A 97 -10.99 -1.90 -9.34
N ARG A 98 -9.81 -2.52 -9.25
CA ARG A 98 -9.51 -3.52 -8.22
C ARG A 98 -8.41 -3.02 -7.28
N VAL A 99 -8.78 -2.81 -6.02
CA VAL A 99 -7.88 -2.34 -4.96
C VAL A 99 -7.85 -3.35 -3.82
N LEU A 100 -6.65 -3.63 -3.31
CA LEU A 100 -6.41 -4.49 -2.16
C LEU A 100 -5.85 -3.68 -1.00
#